data_22aa0d59400878c4df44d59d7b4552e2
#
_entry.id   22aa0d59400878c4df44d59d7b4552e2
#
_cell.length_a   1.000
_cell.length_b   1.000
_cell.length_c   1.000
_cell.angle_alpha   90.00
_cell.angle_beta   90.00
_cell.angle_gamma   90.00
#
_symmetry.space_group_name_H-M   'P 1'
#
loop_
_entity.id
_entity.type
_entity.pdbx_description
1 polymer ?
#
loop_
_entity_poly.entity_id
_entity_poly.type
_entity_poly.pdbx_seq_one_letter_code
_entity_poly.pdbx_strand_id
1 'polypeptide(L)'
;MDTVKADYLIVGSGAMGMAFADTIVAETDATLVIVDRHHQPGGHWNDAYPYVRLHQPSAFYGVNSKHLGSDAIDATGWNKGLFELATDSEVCAYFDQVMQQTFLPTGRVQHFPMCEYDGDGHFTSSVSGNTVEVQAAKVVDATYMNVTVPSMCEPTYTVEDGVHCQPPNFLPRVAGQYQNYVIVGARKTAMDACLFLLKKKRRTGNDPMDHAKGFMASGSCQHPTAAGFSG
;
A
#
# COMPACT_ATOMS: atom_id res chain seq x y z
N MET A 1 -3.24 7.94 31.47
CA MET A 1 -2.76 8.03 30.10
C MET A 1 -1.40 7.40 30.07
N ASP A 2 -1.19 6.41 29.25
CA ASP A 2 0.10 5.74 29.15
C ASP A 2 1.08 6.64 28.40
N THR A 3 2.35 6.65 28.83
CA THR A 3 3.40 7.44 28.19
C THR A 3 4.50 6.52 27.68
N VAL A 4 4.87 6.66 26.43
CA VAL A 4 5.96 5.93 25.78
C VAL A 4 7.09 6.91 25.47
N LYS A 5 8.36 6.48 25.69
CA LYS A 5 9.55 7.30 25.39
C LYS A 5 10.40 6.66 24.32
N ALA A 6 10.94 7.47 23.39
CA ALA A 6 11.85 7.01 22.37
C ALA A 6 12.77 8.16 21.86
N ASP A 7 13.84 7.80 21.18
CA ASP A 7 14.66 8.77 20.47
C ASP A 7 13.94 9.26 19.20
N TYR A 8 13.25 8.36 18.51
CA TYR A 8 12.47 8.67 17.32
C TYR A 8 11.04 8.15 17.40
N LEU A 9 10.10 9.01 17.04
CA LEU A 9 8.76 8.62 16.64
C LEU A 9 8.70 8.59 15.11
N ILE A 10 8.33 7.46 14.53
CA ILE A 10 8.12 7.31 13.08
C ILE A 10 6.63 7.17 12.84
N VAL A 11 6.05 8.10 12.09
CA VAL A 11 4.64 8.08 11.69
C VAL A 11 4.55 7.45 10.31
N GLY A 12 3.97 6.25 10.25
CA GLY A 12 3.84 5.43 9.04
C GLY A 12 4.88 4.32 8.94
N SER A 13 4.42 3.07 8.82
CA SER A 13 5.22 1.86 8.57
C SER A 13 5.19 1.41 7.10
N GLY A 14 5.02 2.37 6.19
CA GLY A 14 5.21 2.16 4.76
C GLY A 14 6.69 2.04 4.39
N ALA A 15 7.00 1.89 3.10
CA ALA A 15 8.37 1.69 2.61
C ALA A 15 9.36 2.72 3.14
N MET A 16 8.99 4.00 3.19
CA MET A 16 9.87 5.07 3.67
C MET A 16 10.14 4.97 5.18
N GLY A 17 9.10 4.75 5.99
CA GLY A 17 9.25 4.58 7.44
C GLY A 17 10.06 3.34 7.78
N MET A 18 9.81 2.24 7.09
CA MET A 18 10.56 0.98 7.27
C MET A 18 12.02 1.12 6.86
N ALA A 19 12.33 1.78 5.74
CA ALA A 19 13.71 2.00 5.31
C ALA A 19 14.48 2.92 6.27
N PHE A 20 13.84 3.97 6.77
CA PHE A 20 14.43 4.82 7.80
C PHE A 20 14.70 4.04 9.09
N ALA A 21 13.69 3.29 9.57
CA ALA A 21 13.83 2.47 10.77
C ALA A 21 14.95 1.44 10.65
N ASP A 22 15.07 0.78 9.49
CA ASP A 22 16.11 -0.21 9.20
C ASP A 22 17.50 0.39 9.36
N THR A 23 17.72 1.56 8.77
CA THR A 23 19.02 2.26 8.90
C THR A 23 19.32 2.64 10.34
N ILE A 24 18.35 3.18 11.09
CA ILE A 24 18.56 3.56 12.49
C ILE A 24 18.84 2.32 13.36
N VAL A 25 18.09 1.24 13.16
CA VAL A 25 18.29 -0.02 13.90
C VAL A 25 19.68 -0.63 13.61
N ALA A 26 20.14 -0.56 12.37
CA ALA A 26 21.41 -1.15 11.96
C ALA A 26 22.63 -0.33 12.41
N GLU A 27 22.51 1.01 12.42
CA GLU A 27 23.66 1.91 12.54
C GLU A 27 23.76 2.63 13.89
N THR A 28 22.74 2.50 14.75
CA THR A 28 22.68 3.20 16.04
C THR A 28 22.09 2.33 17.13
N ASP A 29 22.19 2.77 18.39
CA ASP A 29 21.51 2.17 19.55
C ASP A 29 20.19 2.89 19.89
N ALA A 30 19.70 3.76 19.03
CA ALA A 30 18.50 4.56 19.27
C ALA A 30 17.24 3.70 19.41
N THR A 31 16.31 4.20 20.23
CA THR A 31 15.00 3.62 20.48
C THR A 31 13.95 4.23 19.54
N LEU A 32 13.04 3.41 19.03
CA LEU A 32 12.05 3.78 18.05
C LEU A 32 10.64 3.46 18.52
N VAL A 33 9.72 4.37 18.29
CA VAL A 33 8.27 4.13 18.30
C VAL A 33 7.77 4.29 16.87
N ILE A 34 7.09 3.28 16.35
CA ILE A 34 6.50 3.29 15.00
C ILE A 34 4.99 3.21 15.15
N VAL A 35 4.27 4.19 14.61
CA VAL A 35 2.81 4.28 14.64
C VAL A 35 2.26 4.20 13.24
N ASP A 36 1.27 3.34 12.98
CA ASP A 36 0.63 3.23 11.67
C ASP A 36 -0.89 3.00 11.81
N ARG A 37 -1.65 3.62 10.92
CA ARG A 37 -3.11 3.45 10.84
C ARG A 37 -3.53 2.06 10.34
N HIS A 38 -2.68 1.38 9.58
CA HIS A 38 -2.94 0.03 9.08
C HIS A 38 -2.66 -1.03 10.14
N HIS A 39 -3.22 -2.20 9.94
CA HIS A 39 -3.06 -3.35 10.84
C HIS A 39 -1.68 -4.03 10.73
N GLN A 40 -0.95 -3.75 9.66
CA GLN A 40 0.38 -4.30 9.39
C GLN A 40 1.25 -3.30 8.61
N PRO A 41 2.59 -3.45 8.64
CA PRO A 41 3.47 -2.65 7.81
C PRO A 41 3.20 -2.85 6.31
N GLY A 42 3.57 -1.82 5.52
CA GLY A 42 3.37 -1.84 4.07
C GLY A 42 2.75 -0.57 3.51
N GLY A 43 2.22 0.32 4.39
CA GLY A 43 1.63 1.59 3.98
C GLY A 43 0.51 1.38 2.94
N HIS A 44 0.56 2.13 1.83
CA HIS A 44 -0.47 2.08 0.78
C HIS A 44 -0.64 0.71 0.07
N TRP A 45 0.29 -0.24 0.26
CA TRP A 45 0.13 -1.60 -0.25
C TRP A 45 -1.04 -2.33 0.42
N ASN A 46 -1.39 -1.95 1.66
CA ASN A 46 -2.57 -2.47 2.35
C ASN A 46 -3.89 -2.07 1.67
N ASP A 47 -3.90 -0.96 0.93
CA ASP A 47 -5.07 -0.41 0.24
C ASP A 47 -5.04 -0.66 -1.27
N ALA A 48 -4.00 -1.30 -1.78
CA ALA A 48 -3.81 -1.55 -3.21
C ALA A 48 -4.83 -2.56 -3.77
N TYR A 49 -5.02 -2.55 -5.08
CA TYR A 49 -5.89 -3.54 -5.74
C TYR A 49 -5.22 -4.92 -5.75
N PRO A 50 -5.97 -6.03 -5.53
CA PRO A 50 -5.39 -7.33 -5.18
C PRO A 50 -4.62 -8.06 -6.31
N TYR A 51 -4.49 -7.46 -7.48
CA TYR A 51 -3.72 -8.00 -8.61
C TYR A 51 -2.53 -7.11 -8.99
N VAL A 52 -2.21 -6.14 -8.14
CA VAL A 52 -1.05 -5.26 -8.33
C VAL A 52 0.25 -6.06 -8.18
N ARG A 53 1.24 -5.65 -8.95
CA ARG A 53 2.64 -6.08 -8.80
C ARG A 53 3.55 -4.89 -8.85
N LEU A 54 4.74 -5.02 -8.31
CA LEU A 54 5.81 -4.07 -8.58
C LEU A 54 6.01 -3.92 -10.10
N HIS A 55 6.51 -2.78 -10.54
CA HIS A 55 6.88 -2.52 -11.93
C HIS A 55 8.41 -2.45 -12.12
N GLN A 56 9.14 -2.74 -11.06
CA GLN A 56 10.58 -2.88 -11.00
C GLN A 56 10.91 -4.23 -10.36
N PRO A 57 12.10 -4.80 -10.58
CA PRO A 57 12.53 -6.03 -9.92
C PRO A 57 12.32 -5.95 -8.41
N SER A 58 11.84 -7.02 -7.81
CA SER A 58 11.50 -7.07 -6.38
C SER A 58 12.68 -6.68 -5.49
N ALA A 59 13.88 -7.10 -5.83
CA ALA A 59 15.10 -6.81 -5.07
C ALA A 59 15.47 -5.32 -4.99
N PHE A 60 14.90 -4.47 -5.84
CA PHE A 60 15.12 -3.02 -5.78
C PHE A 60 14.15 -2.30 -4.86
N TYR A 61 13.29 -3.05 -4.17
CA TYR A 61 12.28 -2.51 -3.28
C TYR A 61 12.43 -3.10 -1.87
N GLY A 62 12.34 -2.25 -0.86
CA GLY A 62 12.37 -2.68 0.53
C GLY A 62 13.44 -1.98 1.36
N VAL A 63 13.98 -2.68 2.37
CA VAL A 63 15.00 -2.20 3.30
C VAL A 63 16.36 -2.82 3.00
N ASN A 64 17.44 -2.24 3.53
CA ASN A 64 18.81 -2.70 3.24
C ASN A 64 19.16 -4.03 3.92
N SER A 65 18.64 -4.27 5.13
CA SER A 65 18.98 -5.46 5.92
C SER A 65 18.39 -6.76 5.38
N LYS A 66 17.36 -6.68 4.53
CA LYS A 66 16.66 -7.85 3.99
C LYS A 66 16.11 -7.56 2.59
N HIS A 67 16.46 -8.42 1.62
CA HIS A 67 15.92 -8.31 0.27
C HIS A 67 14.45 -8.76 0.18
N LEU A 68 13.68 -8.08 -0.65
CA LEU A 68 12.39 -8.56 -1.11
C LEU A 68 12.59 -9.46 -2.32
N GLY A 69 12.11 -10.71 -2.22
CA GLY A 69 12.25 -11.69 -3.29
C GLY A 69 13.63 -12.39 -3.29
N SER A 70 13.94 -13.04 -4.39
CA SER A 70 15.11 -13.92 -4.56
C SER A 70 15.96 -13.59 -5.79
N ASP A 71 15.70 -12.47 -6.48
CA ASP A 71 16.32 -12.13 -7.78
C ASP A 71 16.07 -13.19 -8.88
N ALA A 72 15.02 -13.99 -8.72
CA ALA A 72 14.70 -15.02 -9.70
C ALA A 72 14.23 -14.43 -11.04
N ILE A 73 14.53 -15.15 -12.10
CA ILE A 73 13.95 -14.87 -13.43
C ILE A 73 12.71 -15.74 -13.57
N ASP A 74 11.57 -15.12 -13.89
CA ASP A 74 10.32 -15.84 -14.12
C ASP A 74 10.46 -16.80 -15.31
N ALA A 75 10.29 -18.10 -15.05
CA ALA A 75 10.38 -19.14 -16.06
C ALA A 75 9.11 -19.27 -16.92
N THR A 76 7.97 -18.74 -16.46
CA THR A 76 6.66 -18.91 -17.07
C THR A 76 5.82 -17.63 -16.99
N GLY A 77 4.70 -17.62 -17.71
CA GLY A 77 3.73 -16.52 -17.66
C GLY A 77 4.13 -15.30 -18.49
N TRP A 78 3.51 -14.17 -18.20
CA TRP A 78 3.66 -12.93 -18.97
C TRP A 78 4.95 -12.18 -18.66
N ASN A 79 5.55 -12.47 -17.51
CA ASN A 79 6.84 -11.91 -17.08
C ASN A 79 8.02 -12.84 -17.38
N LYS A 80 7.81 -13.90 -18.17
CA LYS A 80 8.83 -14.89 -18.51
C LYS A 80 10.08 -14.21 -19.08
N GLY A 81 11.24 -14.55 -18.54
CA GLY A 81 12.55 -14.04 -18.93
C GLY A 81 12.91 -12.69 -18.32
N LEU A 82 12.06 -12.13 -17.45
CA LEU A 82 12.32 -10.92 -16.68
C LEU A 82 12.40 -11.24 -15.18
N PHE A 83 12.99 -10.35 -14.41
CA PHE A 83 13.05 -10.49 -12.95
C PHE A 83 11.65 -10.54 -12.31
N GLU A 84 11.52 -11.29 -11.24
CA GLU A 84 10.30 -11.44 -10.47
C GLU A 84 9.77 -10.09 -9.98
N LEU A 85 8.44 -9.97 -9.98
CA LEU A 85 7.71 -8.78 -9.55
C LEU A 85 6.79 -9.17 -8.41
N ALA A 86 7.09 -8.70 -7.19
CA ALA A 86 6.30 -9.00 -6.02
C ALA A 86 4.87 -8.41 -6.11
N THR A 87 3.93 -9.14 -5.57
CA THR A 87 2.55 -8.72 -5.36
C THR A 87 2.42 -7.84 -4.11
N ASP A 88 1.27 -7.19 -3.93
CA ASP A 88 0.91 -6.47 -2.71
C ASP A 88 1.09 -7.32 -1.45
N SER A 89 0.56 -8.53 -1.49
CA SER A 89 0.63 -9.48 -0.38
C SER A 89 2.07 -9.88 -0.03
N GLU A 90 2.93 -10.08 -1.05
CA GLU A 90 4.35 -10.38 -0.85
C GLU A 90 5.08 -9.17 -0.26
N VAL A 91 4.75 -7.95 -0.69
CA VAL A 91 5.34 -6.72 -0.12
C VAL A 91 4.92 -6.53 1.34
N CYS A 92 3.63 -6.67 1.65
CA CYS A 92 3.14 -6.55 3.03
C CYS A 92 3.75 -7.63 3.94
N ALA A 93 3.77 -8.89 3.50
CA ALA A 93 4.37 -9.99 4.24
C ALA A 93 5.88 -9.79 4.46
N TYR A 94 6.57 -9.24 3.49
CA TYR A 94 7.99 -8.90 3.61
C TYR A 94 8.23 -7.83 4.68
N PHE A 95 7.46 -6.73 4.68
CA PHE A 95 7.61 -5.70 5.71
C PHE A 95 7.21 -6.20 7.10
N ASP A 96 6.19 -7.05 7.20
CA ASP A 96 5.87 -7.70 8.47
C ASP A 96 7.03 -8.60 8.95
N GLN A 97 7.65 -9.38 8.07
CA GLN A 97 8.84 -10.15 8.43
C GLN A 97 9.99 -9.25 8.92
N VAL A 98 10.25 -8.12 8.27
CA VAL A 98 11.27 -7.16 8.73
C VAL A 98 10.92 -6.65 10.12
N MET A 99 9.67 -6.26 10.36
CA MET A 99 9.21 -5.81 11.67
C MET A 99 9.41 -6.89 12.73
N GLN A 100 8.89 -8.10 12.50
CA GLN A 100 8.86 -9.18 13.49
C GLN A 100 10.23 -9.84 13.70
N GLN A 101 11.05 -9.95 12.67
CA GLN A 101 12.29 -10.73 12.73
C GLN A 101 13.55 -9.86 12.86
N THR A 102 13.47 -8.58 12.49
CA THR A 102 14.63 -7.67 12.52
C THR A 102 14.45 -6.56 13.55
N PHE A 103 13.31 -5.87 13.58
CA PHE A 103 13.15 -4.69 14.43
C PHE A 103 12.77 -5.05 15.87
N LEU A 104 11.64 -5.73 16.06
CA LEU A 104 11.13 -6.04 17.40
C LEU A 104 12.11 -6.87 18.27
N PRO A 105 12.87 -7.86 17.73
CA PRO A 105 13.81 -8.63 18.51
C PRO A 105 14.96 -7.83 19.12
N THR A 106 15.24 -6.62 18.61
CA THR A 106 16.26 -5.74 19.19
C THR A 106 15.87 -5.23 20.58
N GLY A 107 14.59 -5.28 20.94
CA GLY A 107 14.06 -4.68 22.17
C GLY A 107 14.04 -3.15 22.15
N ARG A 108 14.51 -2.50 21.08
CA ARG A 108 14.60 -1.05 20.92
C ARG A 108 13.45 -0.44 20.11
N VAL A 109 12.65 -1.28 19.46
CA VAL A 109 11.53 -0.85 18.61
C VAL A 109 10.20 -1.25 19.23
N GLN A 110 9.28 -0.31 19.31
CA GLN A 110 7.89 -0.55 19.66
C GLN A 110 7.01 -0.19 18.45
N HIS A 111 6.11 -1.09 18.07
CA HIS A 111 5.21 -0.91 16.94
C HIS A 111 3.75 -0.85 17.42
N PHE A 112 3.05 0.19 17.00
CA PHE A 112 1.65 0.47 17.32
C PHE A 112 0.82 0.51 16.02
N PRO A 113 0.37 -0.65 15.52
CA PRO A 113 -0.53 -0.72 14.38
C PRO A 113 -1.95 -0.30 14.77
N MET A 114 -2.80 0.03 13.79
CA MET A 114 -4.17 0.51 13.99
C MET A 114 -4.24 1.73 14.91
N CYS A 115 -3.26 2.63 14.80
CA CYS A 115 -3.17 3.83 15.60
C CYS A 115 -3.01 5.07 14.70
N GLU A 116 -3.73 6.12 15.03
CA GLU A 116 -3.64 7.42 14.36
C GLU A 116 -2.86 8.40 15.21
N TYR A 117 -1.83 9.01 14.63
CA TYR A 117 -1.05 10.08 15.26
C TYR A 117 -1.76 11.42 15.04
N ASP A 118 -1.93 12.21 16.10
CA ASP A 118 -2.66 13.47 16.07
C ASP A 118 -1.83 14.69 15.64
N GLY A 119 -0.50 14.52 15.52
CA GLY A 119 0.44 15.60 15.19
C GLY A 119 0.99 16.34 16.40
N ASP A 120 0.48 16.08 17.60
CA ASP A 120 0.79 16.80 18.84
C ASP A 120 1.33 15.88 19.95
N GLY A 121 2.05 14.86 19.60
CA GLY A 121 2.69 13.96 20.54
C GLY A 121 1.80 12.87 21.12
N HIS A 122 0.65 12.62 20.53
CA HIS A 122 -0.24 11.54 20.94
C HIS A 122 -0.66 10.68 19.76
N PHE A 123 -0.97 9.43 20.04
CA PHE A 123 -1.64 8.57 19.09
C PHE A 123 -2.79 7.81 19.73
N THR A 124 -3.83 7.56 18.97
CA THR A 124 -5.04 6.90 19.44
C THR A 124 -5.29 5.60 18.69
N SER A 125 -5.51 4.52 19.42
CA SER A 125 -5.86 3.23 18.82
C SER A 125 -7.27 3.28 18.22
N SER A 126 -7.38 2.97 16.94
CA SER A 126 -8.68 2.84 16.24
C SER A 126 -9.50 1.64 16.72
N VAL A 127 -8.87 0.69 17.42
CA VAL A 127 -9.53 -0.52 17.95
C VAL A 127 -10.11 -0.29 19.34
N SER A 128 -9.30 0.28 20.25
CA SER A 128 -9.70 0.44 21.67
C SER A 128 -10.14 1.85 22.04
N GLY A 129 -9.82 2.86 21.20
CA GLY A 129 -10.01 4.26 21.54
C GLY A 129 -9.03 4.81 22.60
N ASN A 130 -8.08 4.00 23.04
CA ASN A 130 -7.07 4.42 24.02
C ASN A 130 -6.08 5.38 23.38
N THR A 131 -5.79 6.48 24.05
CA THR A 131 -4.78 7.46 23.65
C THR A 131 -3.51 7.28 24.48
N VAL A 132 -2.37 7.32 23.81
CA VAL A 132 -1.03 7.19 24.38
C VAL A 132 -0.25 8.47 24.07
N GLU A 133 0.42 9.03 25.06
CA GLU A 133 1.39 10.10 24.89
C GLU A 133 2.72 9.51 24.43
N VAL A 134 3.36 10.12 23.41
CA VAL A 134 4.70 9.73 22.98
C VAL A 134 5.66 10.88 23.16
N GLN A 135 6.69 10.67 23.98
CA GLN A 135 7.79 11.61 24.20
C GLN A 135 8.99 11.17 23.38
N ALA A 136 9.15 11.77 22.21
CA ALA A 136 10.25 11.48 21.30
C ALA A 136 11.16 12.71 21.12
N ALA A 137 12.48 12.46 21.01
CA ALA A 137 13.42 13.54 20.74
C ALA A 137 13.26 14.07 19.30
N LYS A 138 12.82 13.20 18.37
CA LYS A 138 12.58 13.54 16.96
C LYS A 138 11.34 12.82 16.43
N VAL A 139 10.58 13.53 15.58
CA VAL A 139 9.44 12.98 14.86
C VAL A 139 9.80 12.87 13.37
N VAL A 140 9.55 11.71 12.79
CA VAL A 140 9.77 11.39 11.38
C VAL A 140 8.42 11.16 10.72
N ASP A 141 7.96 12.09 9.91
CA ASP A 141 6.75 11.91 9.11
C ASP A 141 7.08 11.13 7.84
N ALA A 142 6.78 9.82 7.87
CA ALA A 142 6.91 8.93 6.72
C ALA A 142 5.61 8.82 5.89
N THR A 143 4.61 9.65 6.19
CA THR A 143 3.33 9.74 5.46
C THR A 143 3.32 10.88 4.43
N TYR A 144 4.40 11.63 4.32
CA TYR A 144 4.51 12.82 3.48
C TYR A 144 4.00 12.64 2.04
N MET A 145 4.26 11.50 1.42
CA MET A 145 3.77 11.21 0.06
C MET A 145 2.25 11.11 -0.03
N ASN A 146 1.57 10.87 1.10
CA ASN A 146 0.12 10.79 1.26
C ASN A 146 -0.57 10.11 0.06
N VAL A 147 -0.11 8.91 -0.27
CA VAL A 147 -0.57 8.16 -1.43
C VAL A 147 -2.02 7.72 -1.18
N THR A 148 -2.93 8.27 -1.97
CA THR A 148 -4.34 7.87 -1.97
C THR A 148 -4.61 6.97 -3.17
N VAL A 149 -5.25 5.83 -2.96
CA VAL A 149 -5.63 4.93 -4.04
C VAL A 149 -7.04 5.28 -4.57
N PRO A 150 -7.33 5.03 -5.86
CA PRO A 150 -8.62 5.41 -6.46
C PRO A 150 -9.86 4.87 -5.74
N SER A 151 -9.74 3.73 -5.04
CA SER A 151 -10.85 3.17 -4.26
C SER A 151 -11.23 3.96 -3.01
N MET A 152 -10.39 4.90 -2.58
CA MET A 152 -10.60 5.73 -1.39
C MET A 152 -11.14 7.12 -1.73
N CYS A 153 -11.33 7.43 -3.01
CA CYS A 153 -11.76 8.73 -3.47
C CYS A 153 -13.00 8.65 -4.33
N GLU A 154 -13.84 9.69 -4.25
CA GLU A 154 -14.91 9.85 -5.22
C GLU A 154 -14.34 10.16 -6.61
N PRO A 155 -14.96 9.62 -7.68
CA PRO A 155 -14.53 9.92 -9.04
C PRO A 155 -14.73 11.41 -9.35
N THR A 156 -13.80 11.99 -10.10
CA THR A 156 -13.86 13.39 -10.56
C THR A 156 -14.78 13.61 -11.77
N TYR A 157 -15.49 12.59 -12.20
CA TYR A 157 -16.41 12.57 -13.34
C TYR A 157 -17.77 12.04 -12.89
N THR A 158 -18.82 12.44 -13.60
CA THR A 158 -20.16 11.92 -13.39
C THR A 158 -20.36 10.60 -14.11
N VAL A 159 -21.07 9.69 -13.46
CA VAL A 159 -21.49 8.41 -14.04
C VAL A 159 -22.98 8.46 -14.28
N GLU A 160 -23.42 8.12 -15.49
CA GLU A 160 -24.85 8.07 -15.82
C GLU A 160 -25.55 6.95 -15.06
N ASP A 161 -26.84 7.12 -14.80
CA ASP A 161 -27.65 6.12 -14.11
C ASP A 161 -27.67 4.80 -14.91
N GLY A 162 -27.51 3.69 -14.17
CA GLY A 162 -27.49 2.35 -14.75
C GLY A 162 -26.10 1.89 -15.26
N VAL A 163 -25.07 2.74 -15.23
CA VAL A 163 -23.69 2.36 -15.57
C VAL A 163 -22.99 1.79 -14.34
N HIS A 164 -22.48 0.56 -14.46
CA HIS A 164 -21.65 -0.06 -13.42
C HIS A 164 -20.22 0.45 -13.48
N CYS A 165 -19.93 1.54 -12.77
CA CYS A 165 -18.61 2.11 -12.63
C CYS A 165 -18.02 1.75 -11.27
N GLN A 166 -16.86 1.09 -11.25
CA GLN A 166 -16.22 0.61 -10.02
C GLN A 166 -14.72 0.92 -10.03
N PRO A 167 -14.10 1.18 -8.88
CA PRO A 167 -12.65 1.30 -8.80
C PRO A 167 -11.96 -0.05 -9.04
N PRO A 168 -10.66 -0.02 -9.41
CA PRO A 168 -9.88 -1.24 -9.74
C PRO A 168 -9.90 -2.33 -8.66
N ASN A 169 -10.02 -1.95 -7.40
CA ASN A 169 -10.09 -2.88 -6.27
C ASN A 169 -11.27 -3.86 -6.36
N PHE A 170 -12.36 -3.47 -7.03
CA PHE A 170 -13.55 -4.32 -7.23
C PHE A 170 -13.45 -5.23 -8.44
N LEU A 171 -12.47 -5.02 -9.34
CA LEU A 171 -12.36 -5.80 -10.57
C LEU A 171 -12.36 -7.32 -10.35
N PRO A 172 -11.68 -7.92 -9.36
CA PRO A 172 -11.73 -9.36 -9.13
C PRO A 172 -13.13 -9.90 -8.85
N ARG A 173 -14.01 -9.09 -8.25
CA ARG A 173 -15.38 -9.49 -7.92
C ARG A 173 -16.31 -9.50 -9.13
N VAL A 174 -16.07 -8.59 -10.09
CA VAL A 174 -16.94 -8.42 -11.27
C VAL A 174 -16.34 -9.02 -12.54
N ALA A 175 -15.07 -9.44 -12.51
CA ALA A 175 -14.40 -10.01 -13.66
C ALA A 175 -15.06 -11.34 -14.09
N GLY A 176 -15.55 -11.38 -15.31
CA GLY A 176 -16.32 -12.49 -15.89
C GLY A 176 -17.84 -12.34 -15.81
N GLN A 177 -18.34 -11.27 -15.16
CA GLN A 177 -19.79 -10.97 -15.17
C GLN A 177 -20.24 -10.20 -16.41
N TYR A 178 -19.30 -9.56 -17.11
CA TYR A 178 -19.56 -8.73 -18.29
C TYR A 178 -18.76 -9.22 -19.49
N GLN A 179 -19.31 -9.07 -20.68
CA GLN A 179 -18.61 -9.37 -21.93
C GLN A 179 -17.51 -8.32 -22.26
N ASN A 180 -17.84 -7.07 -22.01
CA ASN A 180 -16.97 -5.95 -22.35
C ASN A 180 -16.66 -5.12 -21.09
N TYR A 181 -15.43 -4.69 -20.97
CA TYR A 181 -14.95 -3.81 -19.92
C TYR A 181 -14.32 -2.58 -20.57
N VAL A 182 -14.68 -1.40 -20.09
CA VAL A 182 -14.04 -0.15 -20.45
C VAL A 182 -13.17 0.28 -19.26
N ILE A 183 -11.90 0.53 -19.51
CA ILE A 183 -10.94 0.98 -18.49
C ILE A 183 -10.59 2.43 -18.79
N VAL A 184 -10.90 3.31 -17.82
CA VAL A 184 -10.57 4.73 -17.91
C VAL A 184 -9.24 4.98 -17.24
N GLY A 185 -8.25 5.38 -18.04
CA GLY A 185 -6.88 5.65 -17.60
C GLY A 185 -5.85 4.95 -18.50
N ALA A 186 -4.60 5.46 -18.47
CA ALA A 186 -3.53 4.96 -19.32
C ALA A 186 -2.25 4.64 -18.52
N ARG A 187 -2.31 4.70 -17.19
CA ARG A 187 -1.15 4.42 -16.33
C ARG A 187 -1.11 2.95 -15.91
N LYS A 188 -0.12 2.60 -15.11
CA LYS A 188 0.17 1.23 -14.64
C LYS A 188 -1.07 0.50 -14.11
N THR A 189 -1.90 1.14 -13.29
CA THR A 189 -3.15 0.56 -12.75
C THR A 189 -4.12 0.10 -13.85
N ALA A 190 -4.28 0.91 -14.89
CA ALA A 190 -5.13 0.56 -16.03
C ALA A 190 -4.55 -0.61 -16.83
N MET A 191 -3.24 -0.63 -17.04
CA MET A 191 -2.56 -1.76 -17.71
C MET A 191 -2.68 -3.05 -16.90
N ASP A 192 -2.53 -3.00 -15.59
CA ASP A 192 -2.72 -4.16 -14.71
C ASP A 192 -4.16 -4.70 -14.79
N ALA A 193 -5.15 -3.81 -14.83
CA ALA A 193 -6.56 -4.20 -14.97
C ALA A 193 -6.80 -4.92 -16.32
N CYS A 194 -6.26 -4.40 -17.41
CA CYS A 194 -6.31 -5.08 -18.72
C CYS A 194 -5.68 -6.47 -18.66
N LEU A 195 -4.48 -6.57 -18.11
CA LEU A 195 -3.75 -7.85 -18.00
C LEU A 195 -4.51 -8.85 -17.12
N PHE A 196 -5.11 -8.37 -16.02
CA PHE A 196 -5.92 -9.21 -15.14
C PHE A 196 -7.13 -9.81 -15.89
N LEU A 197 -7.87 -8.98 -16.61
CA LEU A 197 -9.03 -9.43 -17.41
C LEU A 197 -8.63 -10.42 -18.50
N LEU A 198 -7.54 -10.14 -19.22
CA LEU A 198 -7.02 -11.04 -20.26
C LEU A 198 -6.59 -12.39 -19.68
N LYS A 199 -5.92 -12.40 -18.52
CA LYS A 199 -5.55 -13.64 -17.82
C LYS A 199 -6.78 -14.46 -17.41
N LYS A 200 -7.82 -13.78 -16.91
CA LYS A 200 -9.05 -14.45 -16.47
C LYS A 200 -9.81 -15.05 -17.66
N LYS A 201 -9.95 -14.33 -18.77
CA LYS A 201 -10.59 -14.81 -20.00
C LYS A 201 -9.89 -16.07 -20.55
N ARG A 202 -8.57 -16.13 -20.52
CA ARG A 202 -7.80 -17.31 -20.95
C ARG A 202 -8.01 -18.54 -20.06
N ARG A 203 -8.30 -18.35 -18.77
CA ARG A 203 -8.49 -19.44 -17.81
C ARG A 203 -9.88 -20.08 -17.89
N THR A 204 -10.89 -19.32 -18.27
CA THR A 204 -12.28 -19.80 -18.27
C THR A 204 -12.67 -20.54 -19.54
N GLY A 205 -11.92 -20.44 -20.63
CA GLY A 205 -12.16 -21.20 -21.87
C GLY A 205 -13.54 -21.00 -22.51
N ASN A 206 -14.39 -20.19 -21.92
CA ASN A 206 -15.77 -20.02 -22.33
C ASN A 206 -15.95 -18.77 -23.19
N ASP A 207 -16.55 -18.96 -24.33
CA ASP A 207 -17.17 -17.92 -25.13
C ASP A 207 -18.39 -17.38 -24.37
N PRO A 208 -18.46 -16.10 -24.04
CA PRO A 208 -19.61 -15.59 -23.29
C PRO A 208 -20.74 -15.20 -24.24
N MET A 209 -21.86 -15.86 -24.12
CA MET A 209 -23.14 -15.27 -24.50
C MET A 209 -23.69 -14.56 -23.27
N ASP A 210 -23.61 -13.26 -23.18
CA ASP A 210 -24.65 -12.32 -22.82
C ASP A 210 -24.14 -10.86 -22.64
N HIS A 211 -25.02 -9.91 -22.92
CA HIS A 211 -24.68 -8.51 -23.21
C HIS A 211 -24.73 -7.61 -21.98
N ALA A 212 -23.66 -7.55 -21.22
CA ALA A 212 -23.49 -6.45 -20.27
C ALA A 212 -22.16 -5.71 -20.49
N LYS A 213 -22.18 -4.38 -20.46
CA LYS A 213 -20.99 -3.53 -20.54
C LYS A 213 -20.55 -3.15 -19.14
N GLY A 214 -19.36 -3.53 -18.73
CA GLY A 214 -18.74 -3.08 -17.49
C GLY A 214 -17.81 -1.91 -17.72
N PHE A 215 -17.87 -0.92 -16.85
CA PHE A 215 -17.03 0.27 -16.90
C PHE A 215 -16.13 0.33 -15.66
N MET A 216 -14.85 0.58 -15.82
CA MET A 216 -13.90 0.72 -14.71
C MET A 216 -13.08 1.98 -14.87
N ALA A 217 -12.93 2.69 -13.78
CA ALA A 217 -12.19 3.93 -13.72
C ALA A 217 -10.91 3.79 -12.90
N SER A 218 -9.78 4.20 -13.47
CA SER A 218 -8.55 4.44 -12.75
C SER A 218 -8.20 5.92 -12.86
N GLY A 219 -8.56 6.70 -11.84
CA GLY A 219 -8.21 8.12 -11.72
C GLY A 219 -7.19 8.34 -10.61
N SER A 220 -6.29 9.32 -10.74
CA SER A 220 -5.54 9.84 -9.62
C SER A 220 -6.44 10.79 -8.84
N CYS A 221 -6.54 10.62 -7.51
CA CYS A 221 -7.12 11.65 -6.65
C CYS A 221 -6.24 12.91 -6.77
N GLN A 222 -6.82 14.01 -7.21
CA GLN A 222 -6.14 15.31 -7.06
C GLN A 222 -6.52 15.84 -5.67
N HIS A 223 -5.54 15.99 -4.79
CA HIS A 223 -5.74 16.75 -3.56
C HIS A 223 -6.08 18.20 -3.92
N PRO A 224 -7.05 18.82 -3.24
CA PRO A 224 -7.14 20.26 -3.28
C PRO A 224 -5.82 20.81 -2.79
N THR A 225 -5.15 21.59 -3.62
CA THR A 225 -3.94 22.34 -3.27
C THR A 225 -4.23 23.12 -1.99
N ALA A 226 -3.43 22.87 -0.96
CA ALA A 226 -3.46 23.64 0.28
C ALA A 226 -3.35 25.12 -0.10
N ALA A 227 -4.41 25.86 0.14
CA ALA A 227 -4.44 27.32 -0.03
C ALA A 227 -3.39 27.94 0.90
N GLY A 228 -2.60 28.82 0.33
CA GLY A 228 -1.44 29.47 0.84
C GLY A 228 -1.38 29.76 2.34
N PHE A 229 -0.26 29.44 2.91
CA PHE A 229 0.27 30.15 4.05
C PHE A 229 0.83 31.48 3.54
N SER A 230 0.05 32.54 3.73
CA SER A 230 0.53 33.93 3.71
C SER A 230 0.54 34.44 5.14
N GLY A 231 1.72 34.80 5.63
CA GLY A 231 1.90 35.47 6.92
C GLY A 231 3.25 35.16 7.51
#